data_9008a90d336eb5afa415ba47826b7870
#
_entry.id   9008a90d336eb5afa415ba47826b7870
#
_cell.length_a   1.000
_cell.length_b   1.000
_cell.length_c   1.000
_cell.angle_alpha   90.00
_cell.angle_beta   90.00
_cell.angle_gamma   90.00
#
_symmetry.space_group_name_H-M   'P 1'
#
loop_
_entity.id
_entity.type
_entity.pdbx_description
1 polymer ?
#
loop_
_entity_poly.entity_id
_entity_poly.type
_entity_poly.pdbx_seq_one_letter_code
_entity_poly.pdbx_strand_id
1 'polypeptide(L)'
;IYLVITFGLGGLAMAVRLPPLVGFLAAGFVINALDVGVVPELDVAADLGVTLLLFAIGLKLDVRILLRREVWLTTSAHMVVSVVLGSIALWLAAVAGAAMLAGQSTQTIALLAFALSFSSTVFVVKVLEDRGESHALYGRVAIGILVMQDIIAVVFLTATSGHLPSPWALTLVGLWPLSRVLRKIWTRLGHGEMQSLFGIVMALVPGCALFTALGLKGDLGALIMGVLLASHPASSELARSLFHIKELLLVGFFVSIGLTGLPDLPSIGIALLMVLLLPFKAAWYVLLLSRLKLRYRTALLAGLSLMNYSEFGLIVVSVGVSAGMLAQVWLVEMSIAVALSFVVSALVNRRGHLMVEKIAARLPAQDELNLNPEERHGDAGDAEVVVIGMGRVGFAAYQRLTDHYRLRVVGVDYDGPRIQRLAAEGLRVIEGDATDLYFWNQLRRSDSVRIAVLAMPRHGANVTALECLRESGFSGKVAAVARYDDEVQWAKEHGVGIAFNVYAGAGLELADQVADDSAPRSGKNTLRDNDSPAPGSGD
;
A
#
# COMPACT_ATOMS: atom_id res chain seq x y z
N ILE A 1 11.84 -3.76 31.86
CA ILE A 1 11.33 -5.10 31.50
C ILE A 1 10.45 -5.01 30.26
N TYR A 2 9.39 -4.18 30.25
CA TYR A 2 8.47 -4.02 29.12
C TYR A 2 9.20 -3.81 27.79
N LEU A 3 10.06 -2.78 27.70
CA LEU A 3 10.80 -2.45 26.48
C LEU A 3 11.69 -3.61 26.00
N VAL A 4 12.32 -4.34 26.91
CA VAL A 4 13.22 -5.44 26.55
C VAL A 4 12.45 -6.63 25.98
N ILE A 5 11.35 -7.03 26.64
CA ILE A 5 10.52 -8.15 26.17
C ILE A 5 9.87 -7.79 24.84
N THR A 6 9.32 -6.58 24.72
CA THR A 6 8.65 -6.10 23.50
C THR A 6 9.63 -5.99 22.33
N PHE A 7 10.82 -5.44 22.55
CA PHE A 7 11.88 -5.38 21.54
C PHE A 7 12.35 -6.78 21.12
N GLY A 8 12.58 -7.67 22.09
CA GLY A 8 13.05 -9.03 21.82
C GLY A 8 12.05 -9.85 20.99
N LEU A 9 10.77 -9.85 21.38
CA LEU A 9 9.72 -10.58 20.66
C LEU A 9 9.32 -9.92 19.34
N GLY A 10 9.33 -8.58 19.27
CA GLY A 10 9.16 -7.85 18.01
C GLY A 10 10.28 -8.16 17.02
N GLY A 11 11.54 -8.19 17.50
CA GLY A 11 12.72 -8.58 16.71
C GLY A 11 12.66 -10.04 16.25
N LEU A 12 12.22 -10.95 17.13
CA LEU A 12 12.02 -12.35 16.76
C LEU A 12 10.95 -12.52 15.68
N ALA A 13 9.82 -11.81 15.80
CA ALA A 13 8.79 -11.81 14.76
C ALA A 13 9.37 -11.35 13.41
N MET A 14 10.15 -10.27 13.40
CA MET A 14 10.83 -9.80 12.18
C MET A 14 11.83 -10.82 11.62
N ALA A 15 12.60 -11.51 12.48
CA ALA A 15 13.56 -12.52 12.05
C ALA A 15 12.87 -13.69 11.32
N VAL A 16 11.65 -14.05 11.73
CA VAL A 16 10.83 -15.05 11.03
C VAL A 16 9.95 -14.44 9.91
N ARG A 17 10.18 -13.17 9.59
CA ARG A 17 9.48 -12.41 8.52
C ARG A 17 7.98 -12.23 8.79
N LEU A 18 7.60 -12.10 10.05
CA LEU A 18 6.26 -11.69 10.47
C LEU A 18 6.24 -10.19 10.80
N PRO A 19 5.07 -9.54 10.74
CA PRO A 19 4.91 -8.17 11.23
C PRO A 19 5.33 -8.07 12.71
N PRO A 20 6.04 -7.00 13.12
CA PRO A 20 6.44 -6.80 14.51
C PRO A 20 5.26 -6.78 15.50
N LEU A 21 4.07 -6.39 15.03
CA LEU A 21 2.82 -6.35 15.81
C LEU A 21 2.49 -7.69 16.46
N VAL A 22 2.77 -8.81 15.78
CA VAL A 22 2.60 -10.16 16.33
C VAL A 22 3.52 -10.38 17.55
N GLY A 23 4.75 -9.90 17.45
CA GLY A 23 5.71 -9.95 18.55
C GLY A 23 5.32 -9.05 19.73
N PHE A 24 4.75 -7.86 19.46
CA PHE A 24 4.28 -6.94 20.51
C PHE A 24 3.08 -7.50 21.28
N LEU A 25 2.15 -8.12 20.56
CA LEU A 25 1.04 -8.82 21.20
C LEU A 25 1.52 -10.00 22.06
N ALA A 26 2.45 -10.83 21.52
CA ALA A 26 3.07 -11.90 22.27
C ALA A 26 3.82 -11.39 23.51
N ALA A 27 4.45 -10.21 23.41
CA ALA A 27 5.10 -9.56 24.54
C ALA A 27 4.11 -9.24 25.65
N GLY A 28 2.91 -8.75 25.32
CA GLY A 28 1.84 -8.49 26.29
C GLY A 28 1.44 -9.78 27.03
N PHE A 29 1.26 -10.89 26.33
CA PHE A 29 0.96 -12.20 26.97
C PHE A 29 2.10 -12.68 27.90
N VAL A 30 3.36 -12.51 27.45
CA VAL A 30 4.52 -12.91 28.27
C VAL A 30 4.64 -12.04 29.53
N ILE A 31 4.44 -10.73 29.40
CA ILE A 31 4.47 -9.78 30.51
C ILE A 31 3.35 -10.10 31.51
N ASN A 32 2.15 -10.43 31.01
CA ASN A 32 1.03 -10.89 31.84
C ASN A 32 1.37 -12.17 32.57
N ALA A 33 1.93 -13.18 31.88
CA ALA A 33 2.33 -14.46 32.49
C ALA A 33 3.43 -14.33 33.56
N LEU A 34 4.27 -13.29 33.48
CA LEU A 34 5.31 -12.96 34.44
C LEU A 34 4.80 -12.13 35.62
N ASP A 35 3.51 -11.79 35.65
CA ASP A 35 2.85 -10.94 36.65
C ASP A 35 3.59 -9.61 36.89
N VAL A 36 4.10 -9.01 35.85
CA VAL A 36 4.75 -7.70 35.89
C VAL A 36 3.66 -6.63 35.95
N GLY A 37 3.67 -5.82 37.00
CA GLY A 37 2.64 -4.81 37.25
C GLY A 37 2.37 -3.91 36.04
N VAL A 38 1.10 -3.53 35.84
CA VAL A 38 0.65 -2.71 34.70
C VAL A 38 1.24 -1.29 34.79
N VAL A 39 1.70 -0.77 33.66
CA VAL A 39 2.20 0.60 33.50
C VAL A 39 1.05 1.48 32.99
N PRO A 40 0.51 2.44 33.80
CA PRO A 40 -0.67 3.21 33.42
C PRO A 40 -0.47 4.07 32.16
N GLU A 41 0.78 4.48 31.88
CA GLU A 41 1.13 5.30 30.72
C GLU A 41 1.00 4.54 29.38
N LEU A 42 0.86 3.22 29.44
CA LEU A 42 0.72 2.38 28.25
C LEU A 42 -0.59 2.67 27.50
N ASP A 43 -1.68 2.87 28.24
CA ASP A 43 -2.99 3.20 27.65
C ASP A 43 -2.97 4.58 26.99
N VAL A 44 -2.28 5.56 27.64
CA VAL A 44 -2.10 6.88 27.03
C VAL A 44 -1.32 6.81 25.72
N ALA A 45 -0.26 6.00 25.70
CA ALA A 45 0.51 5.78 24.47
C ALA A 45 -0.33 5.10 23.38
N ALA A 46 -1.16 4.12 23.77
CA ALA A 46 -2.09 3.44 22.87
C ALA A 46 -3.08 4.40 22.22
N ASP A 47 -3.74 5.23 23.02
CA ASP A 47 -4.73 6.22 22.55
C ASP A 47 -4.09 7.26 21.62
N LEU A 48 -2.90 7.77 21.97
CA LEU A 48 -2.15 8.67 21.10
C LEU A 48 -1.76 7.98 19.77
N GLY A 49 -1.39 6.72 19.83
CA GLY A 49 -1.06 5.92 18.66
C GLY A 49 -2.25 5.78 17.70
N VAL A 50 -3.44 5.48 18.22
CA VAL A 50 -4.69 5.38 17.44
C VAL A 50 -5.07 6.74 16.87
N THR A 51 -5.00 7.81 17.65
CA THR A 51 -5.29 9.18 17.20
C THR A 51 -4.38 9.61 16.04
N LEU A 52 -3.06 9.39 16.15
CA LEU A 52 -2.12 9.69 15.07
C LEU A 52 -2.30 8.77 13.86
N LEU A 53 -2.67 7.51 14.06
CA LEU A 53 -3.01 6.59 12.98
C LEU A 53 -4.16 7.14 12.15
N LEU A 54 -5.26 7.54 12.77
CA LEU A 54 -6.44 8.07 12.10
C LEU A 54 -6.16 9.39 11.38
N PHE A 55 -5.37 10.27 11.98
CA PHE A 55 -4.91 11.49 11.34
C PHE A 55 -4.08 11.18 10.08
N ALA A 56 -3.13 10.26 10.16
CA ALA A 56 -2.29 9.87 9.03
C ALA A 56 -3.08 9.21 7.90
N ILE A 57 -4.11 8.42 8.23
CA ILE A 57 -5.08 7.88 7.27
C ILE A 57 -5.81 9.03 6.59
N GLY A 58 -6.32 9.99 7.36
CA GLY A 58 -6.98 11.18 6.83
C GLY A 58 -6.11 11.95 5.83
N LEU A 59 -4.82 12.14 6.13
CA LEU A 59 -3.85 12.81 5.24
C LEU A 59 -3.63 12.08 3.90
N LYS A 60 -3.76 10.76 3.88
CA LYS A 60 -3.60 9.93 2.66
C LYS A 60 -4.90 9.75 1.91
N LEU A 61 -6.03 10.23 2.42
CA LEU A 61 -7.34 9.99 1.89
C LEU A 61 -7.55 10.78 0.60
N ASP A 62 -7.57 10.07 -0.53
CA ASP A 62 -8.02 10.62 -1.80
C ASP A 62 -9.51 10.30 -1.99
N VAL A 63 -10.35 11.31 -1.81
CA VAL A 63 -11.82 11.19 -1.94
C VAL A 63 -12.21 10.64 -3.32
N ARG A 64 -11.41 10.91 -4.36
CA ARG A 64 -11.69 10.42 -5.71
C ARG A 64 -11.58 8.89 -5.80
N ILE A 65 -10.63 8.30 -5.07
CA ILE A 65 -10.48 6.83 -5.01
C ILE A 65 -11.67 6.22 -4.27
N LEU A 66 -12.14 6.84 -3.20
CA LEU A 66 -13.29 6.34 -2.43
C LEU A 66 -14.60 6.37 -3.23
N LEU A 67 -14.74 7.32 -4.15
CA LEU A 67 -15.93 7.43 -5.02
C LEU A 67 -15.90 6.43 -6.18
N ARG A 68 -14.80 5.71 -6.38
CA ARG A 68 -14.74 4.63 -7.37
C ARG A 68 -15.71 3.53 -7.02
N ARG A 69 -16.45 3.08 -8.02
CA ARG A 69 -17.49 2.07 -7.86
C ARG A 69 -16.93 0.74 -7.33
N GLU A 70 -15.75 0.35 -7.79
CA GLU A 70 -15.03 -0.85 -7.37
C GLU A 70 -14.55 -0.78 -5.92
N VAL A 71 -14.41 0.41 -5.33
CA VAL A 71 -14.02 0.59 -3.93
C VAL A 71 -15.26 0.58 -3.02
N TRP A 72 -16.15 1.58 -3.16
CA TRP A 72 -17.24 1.73 -2.19
C TRP A 72 -18.25 0.57 -2.23
N LEU A 73 -18.56 0.08 -3.45
CA LEU A 73 -19.53 -1.02 -3.59
C LEU A 73 -18.92 -2.35 -3.09
N THR A 74 -17.64 -2.61 -3.41
CA THR A 74 -16.96 -3.81 -2.88
C THR A 74 -16.87 -3.76 -1.37
N THR A 75 -16.46 -2.63 -0.78
CA THR A 75 -16.34 -2.50 0.67
C THR A 75 -17.67 -2.72 1.35
N SER A 76 -18.71 -1.98 0.93
CA SER A 76 -20.02 -2.06 1.55
C SER A 76 -20.64 -3.45 1.40
N ALA A 77 -20.64 -4.02 0.20
CA ALA A 77 -21.17 -5.36 -0.04
C ALA A 77 -20.38 -6.44 0.70
N HIS A 78 -19.02 -6.34 0.68
CA HIS A 78 -18.18 -7.28 1.39
C HIS A 78 -18.43 -7.26 2.89
N MET A 79 -18.51 -6.08 3.52
CA MET A 79 -18.74 -5.97 4.97
C MET A 79 -20.12 -6.51 5.35
N VAL A 80 -21.18 -6.15 4.62
CA VAL A 80 -22.54 -6.67 4.88
C VAL A 80 -22.56 -8.19 4.78
N VAL A 81 -22.01 -8.75 3.71
CA VAL A 81 -21.99 -10.20 3.52
C VAL A 81 -21.09 -10.90 4.54
N SER A 82 -19.94 -10.31 4.87
CA SER A 82 -19.04 -10.86 5.90
C SER A 82 -19.71 -10.89 7.28
N VAL A 83 -20.50 -9.87 7.63
CA VAL A 83 -21.28 -9.87 8.87
C VAL A 83 -22.34 -10.98 8.83
N VAL A 84 -23.10 -11.10 7.76
CA VAL A 84 -24.15 -12.12 7.64
C VAL A 84 -23.56 -13.53 7.64
N LEU A 85 -22.62 -13.81 6.73
CA LEU A 85 -22.02 -15.15 6.62
C LEU A 85 -21.13 -15.49 7.82
N GLY A 86 -20.40 -14.51 8.36
CA GLY A 86 -19.61 -14.67 9.57
C GLY A 86 -20.49 -14.98 10.77
N SER A 87 -21.63 -14.28 10.93
CA SER A 87 -22.61 -14.57 11.99
C SER A 87 -23.20 -15.97 11.84
N ILE A 88 -23.54 -16.39 10.63
CA ILE A 88 -24.04 -17.75 10.36
C ILE A 88 -22.96 -18.78 10.71
N ALA A 89 -21.70 -18.55 10.30
CA ALA A 89 -20.60 -19.47 10.57
C ALA A 89 -20.33 -19.60 12.08
N LEU A 90 -20.29 -18.49 12.82
CA LEU A 90 -20.11 -18.50 14.27
C LEU A 90 -21.30 -19.15 14.99
N TRP A 91 -22.52 -18.91 14.52
CA TRP A 91 -23.71 -19.56 15.05
C TRP A 91 -23.71 -21.07 14.80
N LEU A 92 -23.34 -21.51 13.59
CA LEU A 92 -23.18 -22.94 13.28
C LEU A 92 -22.10 -23.59 14.15
N ALA A 93 -21.00 -22.89 14.42
CA ALA A 93 -19.97 -23.37 15.33
C ALA A 93 -20.50 -23.51 16.77
N ALA A 94 -21.33 -22.57 17.23
CA ALA A 94 -22.02 -22.65 18.52
C ALA A 94 -22.89 -23.92 18.60
N VAL A 95 -23.70 -24.19 17.57
CA VAL A 95 -24.55 -25.39 17.45
C VAL A 95 -23.70 -26.66 17.36
N ALA A 96 -22.55 -26.62 16.70
CA ALA A 96 -21.60 -27.74 16.59
C ALA A 96 -20.81 -28.01 17.88
N GLY A 97 -21.04 -27.25 18.95
CA GLY A 97 -20.46 -27.51 20.27
C GLY A 97 -19.27 -26.63 20.64
N ALA A 98 -19.04 -25.50 19.94
CA ALA A 98 -18.05 -24.50 20.37
C ALA A 98 -18.56 -23.80 21.66
N ALA A 99 -18.13 -24.30 22.83
CA ALA A 99 -18.68 -23.92 24.13
C ALA A 99 -18.69 -22.41 24.39
N MET A 100 -17.65 -21.68 23.93
CA MET A 100 -17.56 -20.23 24.13
C MET A 100 -18.57 -19.42 23.30
N LEU A 101 -19.05 -19.98 22.18
CA LEU A 101 -20.09 -19.38 21.34
C LEU A 101 -21.49 -19.80 21.78
N ALA A 102 -21.61 -20.88 22.54
CA ALA A 102 -22.90 -21.39 23.01
C ALA A 102 -23.56 -20.38 23.97
N GLY A 103 -24.84 -20.07 23.71
CA GLY A 103 -25.61 -19.11 24.50
C GLY A 103 -25.27 -17.63 24.28
N GLN A 104 -24.36 -17.30 23.38
CA GLN A 104 -24.10 -15.89 23.03
C GLN A 104 -25.29 -15.25 22.32
N SER A 105 -25.50 -13.96 22.59
CA SER A 105 -26.56 -13.20 21.93
C SER A 105 -26.29 -13.03 20.43
N THR A 106 -27.34 -12.88 19.63
CA THR A 106 -27.21 -12.55 18.20
C THR A 106 -26.41 -11.25 18.00
N GLN A 107 -26.55 -10.29 18.92
CA GLN A 107 -25.83 -9.02 18.89
C GLN A 107 -24.31 -9.26 19.10
N THR A 108 -23.93 -10.10 20.08
CA THR A 108 -22.52 -10.50 20.30
C THR A 108 -21.92 -11.14 19.05
N ILE A 109 -22.61 -12.13 18.48
CA ILE A 109 -22.16 -12.83 17.25
C ILE A 109 -22.03 -11.88 16.09
N ALA A 110 -23.01 -10.99 15.87
CA ALA A 110 -22.96 -10.00 14.80
C ALA A 110 -21.82 -8.98 14.97
N LEU A 111 -21.55 -8.56 16.21
CA LEU A 111 -20.47 -7.63 16.51
C LEU A 111 -19.08 -8.27 16.28
N LEU A 112 -18.92 -9.55 16.66
CA LEU A 112 -17.70 -10.32 16.37
C LEU A 112 -17.52 -10.49 14.85
N ALA A 113 -18.57 -10.86 14.12
CA ALA A 113 -18.53 -10.98 12.66
C ALA A 113 -18.21 -9.64 11.98
N PHE A 114 -18.73 -8.53 12.52
CA PHE A 114 -18.41 -7.18 12.06
C PHE A 114 -16.93 -6.86 12.31
N ALA A 115 -16.40 -7.16 13.48
CA ALA A 115 -14.99 -6.97 13.79
C ALA A 115 -14.07 -7.80 12.86
N LEU A 116 -14.44 -9.03 12.51
CA LEU A 116 -13.73 -9.89 11.56
C LEU A 116 -13.81 -9.40 10.09
N SER A 117 -14.76 -8.51 9.76
CA SER A 117 -14.91 -8.01 8.39
C SER A 117 -13.79 -7.05 7.98
N PHE A 118 -13.13 -6.39 8.92
CA PHE A 118 -12.04 -5.45 8.67
C PHE A 118 -10.76 -6.15 8.23
N SER A 119 -10.00 -5.48 7.35
CA SER A 119 -8.66 -5.91 6.92
C SER A 119 -7.61 -4.88 7.35
N SER A 120 -6.40 -5.34 7.67
CA SER A 120 -5.34 -4.48 8.22
C SER A 120 -4.68 -3.61 7.16
N THR A 121 -4.78 -2.31 7.36
CA THR A 121 -4.12 -1.30 6.52
C THR A 121 -2.60 -1.40 6.63
N VAL A 122 -2.07 -1.59 7.84
CA VAL A 122 -0.62 -1.68 8.08
C VAL A 122 -0.01 -2.89 7.38
N PHE A 123 -0.64 -4.06 7.49
CA PHE A 123 -0.16 -5.27 6.84
C PHE A 123 -0.18 -5.17 5.31
N VAL A 124 -1.31 -4.75 4.75
CA VAL A 124 -1.49 -4.68 3.28
C VAL A 124 -0.57 -3.66 2.65
N VAL A 125 -0.48 -2.45 3.22
CA VAL A 125 0.40 -1.39 2.69
C VAL A 125 1.85 -1.85 2.72
N LYS A 126 2.29 -2.51 3.79
CA LYS A 126 3.65 -3.06 3.87
C LYS A 126 3.91 -4.12 2.80
N VAL A 127 2.99 -5.05 2.59
CA VAL A 127 3.11 -6.08 1.53
C VAL A 127 3.21 -5.43 0.15
N LEU A 128 2.39 -4.41 -0.13
CA LEU A 128 2.40 -3.68 -1.39
C LEU A 128 3.69 -2.85 -1.56
N GLU A 129 4.18 -2.23 -0.49
CA GLU A 129 5.44 -1.48 -0.50
C GLU A 129 6.65 -2.39 -0.69
N ASP A 130 6.69 -3.55 -0.03
CA ASP A 130 7.75 -4.55 -0.17
C ASP A 130 7.82 -5.10 -1.61
N ARG A 131 6.68 -5.21 -2.29
CA ARG A 131 6.58 -5.60 -3.70
C ARG A 131 6.81 -4.43 -4.67
N GLY A 132 6.64 -3.19 -4.23
CA GLY A 132 6.66 -2.00 -5.07
C GLY A 132 5.39 -1.78 -5.88
N GLU A 133 4.28 -2.39 -5.47
CA GLU A 133 3.03 -2.48 -6.22
C GLU A 133 1.90 -1.60 -5.63
N SER A 134 2.22 -0.66 -4.74
CA SER A 134 1.24 0.24 -4.12
C SER A 134 0.47 1.10 -5.14
N HIS A 135 1.06 1.35 -6.30
CA HIS A 135 0.45 2.12 -7.38
C HIS A 135 -0.18 1.24 -8.48
N ALA A 136 0.03 -0.08 -8.45
CA ALA A 136 -0.67 -1.00 -9.33
C ALA A 136 -2.19 -0.93 -9.09
N LEU A 137 -3.00 -1.24 -10.09
CA LEU A 137 -4.46 -1.12 -9.98
C LEU A 137 -5.03 -1.89 -8.78
N TYR A 138 -4.61 -3.14 -8.59
CA TYR A 138 -5.06 -3.92 -7.43
C TYR A 138 -4.62 -3.31 -6.09
N GLY A 139 -3.42 -2.70 -6.03
CA GLY A 139 -2.91 -2.01 -4.85
C GLY A 139 -3.73 -0.76 -4.53
N ARG A 140 -4.04 0.06 -5.55
CA ARG A 140 -4.91 1.25 -5.39
C ARG A 140 -6.31 0.86 -4.93
N VAL A 141 -6.90 -0.20 -5.51
CA VAL A 141 -8.22 -0.71 -5.11
C VAL A 141 -8.19 -1.26 -3.68
N ALA A 142 -7.18 -2.07 -3.32
CA ALA A 142 -7.04 -2.60 -1.97
C ALA A 142 -6.88 -1.48 -0.94
N ILE A 143 -6.00 -0.49 -1.18
CA ILE A 143 -5.84 0.66 -0.30
C ILE A 143 -7.14 1.46 -0.17
N GLY A 144 -7.86 1.66 -1.27
CA GLY A 144 -9.17 2.32 -1.26
C GLY A 144 -10.19 1.60 -0.38
N ILE A 145 -10.26 0.26 -0.50
CA ILE A 145 -11.13 -0.60 0.34
C ILE A 145 -10.77 -0.45 1.82
N LEU A 146 -9.49 -0.51 2.16
CA LEU A 146 -8.99 -0.38 3.54
C LEU A 146 -9.38 0.97 4.14
N VAL A 147 -9.12 2.06 3.42
CA VAL A 147 -9.49 3.41 3.89
C VAL A 147 -10.99 3.54 4.07
N MET A 148 -11.81 2.95 3.19
CA MET A 148 -13.26 2.95 3.36
C MET A 148 -13.69 2.13 4.60
N GLN A 149 -13.04 1.00 4.87
CA GLN A 149 -13.26 0.23 6.09
C GLN A 149 -12.89 1.04 7.34
N ASP A 150 -11.76 1.74 7.33
CA ASP A 150 -11.33 2.60 8.44
C ASP A 150 -12.38 3.70 8.73
N ILE A 151 -12.97 4.31 7.68
CA ILE A 151 -14.07 5.28 7.83
C ILE A 151 -15.30 4.61 8.46
N ILE A 152 -15.68 3.41 8.01
CA ILE A 152 -16.82 2.67 8.57
C ILE A 152 -16.55 2.33 10.04
N ALA A 153 -15.32 1.94 10.40
CA ALA A 153 -14.93 1.70 11.79
C ALA A 153 -15.14 2.96 12.63
N VAL A 154 -14.66 4.13 12.17
CA VAL A 154 -14.83 5.39 12.90
C VAL A 154 -16.29 5.81 13.03
N VAL A 155 -17.10 5.64 11.99
CA VAL A 155 -18.55 5.88 12.05
C VAL A 155 -19.20 4.98 13.10
N PHE A 156 -18.85 3.69 13.13
CA PHE A 156 -19.33 2.75 14.14
C PHE A 156 -18.92 3.18 15.56
N LEU A 157 -17.64 3.50 15.76
CA LEU A 157 -17.12 3.94 17.04
C LEU A 157 -17.81 5.22 17.56
N THR A 158 -18.14 6.14 16.65
CA THR A 158 -18.86 7.37 16.98
C THR A 158 -20.32 7.07 17.32
N ALA A 159 -21.00 6.21 16.57
CA ALA A 159 -22.38 5.85 16.81
C ALA A 159 -22.58 5.08 18.14
N THR A 160 -21.57 4.30 18.56
CA THR A 160 -21.63 3.51 19.81
C THR A 160 -21.22 4.29 21.05
N SER A 161 -20.61 5.50 20.91
CA SER A 161 -20.17 6.30 22.04
C SER A 161 -21.30 6.84 22.93
N GLY A 162 -22.55 6.77 22.50
CA GLY A 162 -23.74 7.13 23.29
C GLY A 162 -23.87 8.63 23.63
N HIS A 163 -22.94 9.45 23.24
CA HIS A 163 -22.97 10.89 23.46
C HIS A 163 -23.59 11.63 22.28
N LEU A 164 -24.68 12.37 22.54
CA LEU A 164 -25.20 13.31 21.54
C LEU A 164 -24.20 14.48 21.40
N PRO A 165 -23.88 14.89 20.18
CA PRO A 165 -23.01 16.05 19.97
C PRO A 165 -23.57 17.29 20.66
N SER A 166 -22.71 18.06 21.30
CA SER A 166 -23.10 19.38 21.80
C SER A 166 -23.62 20.25 20.64
N PRO A 167 -24.60 21.15 20.86
CA PRO A 167 -25.02 22.11 19.83
C PRO A 167 -23.84 22.93 19.26
N TRP A 168 -22.78 23.11 20.02
CA TRP A 168 -21.54 23.75 19.60
C TRP A 168 -20.76 22.94 18.57
N ALA A 169 -21.09 21.67 18.33
CA ALA A 169 -20.47 20.89 17.27
C ALA A 169 -20.66 21.50 15.87
N LEU A 170 -21.69 22.34 15.67
CA LEU A 170 -21.86 23.12 14.45
C LEU A 170 -20.68 24.06 14.15
N THR A 171 -19.93 24.50 15.18
CA THR A 171 -18.73 25.34 15.00
C THR A 171 -17.61 24.60 14.27
N LEU A 172 -17.61 23.26 14.26
CA LEU A 172 -16.63 22.45 13.52
C LEU A 172 -16.68 22.69 12.00
N VAL A 173 -17.80 23.20 11.46
CA VAL A 173 -17.88 23.65 10.07
C VAL A 173 -16.82 24.73 9.78
N GLY A 174 -16.46 25.54 10.80
CA GLY A 174 -15.37 26.52 10.72
C GLY A 174 -13.99 25.93 10.50
N LEU A 175 -13.79 24.63 10.73
CA LEU A 175 -12.51 23.96 10.43
C LEU A 175 -12.23 23.94 8.92
N TRP A 176 -13.26 23.94 8.07
CA TRP A 176 -13.07 23.96 6.62
C TRP A 176 -12.41 25.26 6.12
N PRO A 177 -12.86 26.48 6.43
CA PRO A 177 -12.12 27.68 6.09
C PRO A 177 -10.79 27.79 6.84
N LEU A 178 -10.72 27.36 8.12
CA LEU A 178 -9.50 27.34 8.90
C LEU A 178 -8.43 26.44 8.26
N SER A 179 -8.81 25.32 7.68
CA SER A 179 -7.88 24.41 7.00
C SER A 179 -7.11 25.09 5.86
N ARG A 180 -7.71 26.10 5.19
CA ARG A 180 -7.02 26.87 4.14
C ARG A 180 -5.90 27.74 4.73
N VAL A 181 -6.14 28.30 5.92
CA VAL A 181 -5.13 29.08 6.64
C VAL A 181 -4.01 28.17 7.15
N LEU A 182 -4.38 27.04 7.74
CA LEU A 182 -3.43 26.03 8.25
C LEU A 182 -2.53 25.50 7.13
N ARG A 183 -3.06 25.24 5.95
CA ARG A 183 -2.25 24.85 4.79
C ARG A 183 -1.26 25.93 4.35
N LYS A 184 -1.64 27.22 4.41
CA LYS A 184 -0.70 28.32 4.12
C LYS A 184 0.40 28.43 5.16
N ILE A 185 0.07 28.18 6.44
CA ILE A 185 1.07 28.11 7.51
C ILE A 185 2.03 26.95 7.25
N TRP A 186 1.48 25.77 6.94
CA TRP A 186 2.26 24.57 6.64
C TRP A 186 3.26 24.79 5.50
N THR A 187 2.84 25.43 4.41
CA THR A 187 3.74 25.75 3.28
C THR A 187 4.95 26.58 3.72
N ARG A 188 4.85 27.38 4.80
CA ARG A 188 5.94 28.23 5.32
C ARG A 188 6.86 27.51 6.30
N LEU A 189 6.42 26.39 6.88
CA LEU A 189 7.23 25.63 7.85
C LEU A 189 8.36 24.82 7.20
N GLY A 190 8.31 24.61 5.87
CA GLY A 190 9.30 23.81 5.15
C GLY A 190 9.18 22.31 5.46
N HIS A 191 10.32 21.62 5.41
CA HIS A 191 10.43 20.18 5.63
C HIS A 191 11.15 19.87 6.95
N GLY A 192 11.01 18.64 7.46
CA GLY A 192 11.75 18.15 8.63
C GLY A 192 10.94 18.13 9.92
N GLU A 193 11.60 18.43 11.03
CA GLU A 193 11.05 18.28 12.39
C GLU A 193 9.81 19.15 12.62
N MET A 194 9.83 20.41 12.15
CA MET A 194 8.70 21.32 12.28
C MET A 194 7.45 20.85 11.56
N GLN A 195 7.60 20.17 10.43
CA GLN A 195 6.49 19.56 9.71
C GLN A 195 5.87 18.41 10.51
N SER A 196 6.68 17.56 11.12
CA SER A 196 6.21 16.45 11.96
C SER A 196 5.49 16.97 13.21
N LEU A 197 6.08 18.00 13.87
CA LEU A 197 5.46 18.65 15.03
C LEU A 197 4.13 19.32 14.66
N PHE A 198 4.06 20.00 13.51
CA PHE A 198 2.81 20.55 12.98
C PHE A 198 1.75 19.46 12.83
N GLY A 199 2.10 18.30 12.26
CA GLY A 199 1.18 17.18 12.13
C GLY A 199 0.64 16.67 13.46
N ILE A 200 1.51 16.50 14.45
CA ILE A 200 1.12 16.08 15.81
C ILE A 200 0.18 17.12 16.44
N VAL A 201 0.52 18.40 16.37
CA VAL A 201 -0.33 19.48 16.89
C VAL A 201 -1.70 19.49 16.20
N MET A 202 -1.75 19.30 14.87
CA MET A 202 -3.02 19.28 14.13
C MET A 202 -3.87 18.05 14.48
N ALA A 203 -3.26 16.90 14.73
CA ALA A 203 -3.95 15.70 15.17
C ALA A 203 -4.53 15.86 16.58
N LEU A 204 -3.73 16.38 17.51
CA LEU A 204 -4.07 16.37 18.92
C LEU A 204 -4.92 17.59 19.35
N VAL A 205 -4.65 18.79 18.84
CA VAL A 205 -5.33 20.02 19.31
C VAL A 205 -6.63 20.27 18.54
N PRO A 206 -6.65 20.70 17.25
CA PRO A 206 -7.92 20.91 16.54
C PRO A 206 -8.58 19.57 16.13
N GLY A 207 -7.83 18.48 16.07
CA GLY A 207 -8.38 17.14 15.86
C GLY A 207 -8.98 16.59 17.17
N CYS A 208 -8.18 15.97 18.01
CA CYS A 208 -8.65 15.21 19.17
C CYS A 208 -9.27 16.12 20.25
N ALA A 209 -8.54 17.09 20.80
CA ALA A 209 -8.96 17.84 21.98
C ALA A 209 -10.21 18.71 21.71
N LEU A 210 -10.28 19.39 20.55
CA LEU A 210 -11.44 20.21 20.20
C LEU A 210 -12.72 19.36 20.05
N PHE A 211 -12.62 18.20 19.38
CA PHE A 211 -13.76 17.29 19.21
C PHE A 211 -14.22 16.72 20.55
N THR A 212 -13.29 16.30 21.40
CA THR A 212 -13.59 15.82 22.75
C THR A 212 -14.28 16.89 23.59
N ALA A 213 -13.81 18.14 23.54
CA ALA A 213 -14.44 19.26 24.22
C ALA A 213 -15.87 19.57 23.76
N LEU A 214 -16.18 19.19 22.50
CA LEU A 214 -17.54 19.34 21.92
C LEU A 214 -18.43 18.09 22.09
N GLY A 215 -17.97 17.10 22.88
CA GLY A 215 -18.72 15.86 23.14
C GLY A 215 -18.67 14.84 22.00
N LEU A 216 -17.72 14.98 21.09
CA LEU A 216 -17.47 14.03 20.01
C LEU A 216 -16.21 13.20 20.32
N LYS A 217 -16.06 12.02 19.68
CA LYS A 217 -14.81 11.26 19.80
C LYS A 217 -13.63 12.00 19.19
N GLY A 218 -12.55 12.14 19.96
CA GLY A 218 -11.33 12.81 19.53
C GLY A 218 -10.70 12.18 18.29
N ASP A 219 -10.79 10.85 18.17
CA ASP A 219 -10.29 10.08 17.04
C ASP A 219 -10.94 10.48 15.71
N LEU A 220 -12.26 10.72 15.72
CA LEU A 220 -12.98 11.25 14.55
C LEU A 220 -12.45 12.62 14.15
N GLY A 221 -12.16 13.48 15.13
CA GLY A 221 -11.59 14.80 14.89
C GLY A 221 -10.22 14.73 14.24
N ALA A 222 -9.36 13.84 14.72
CA ALA A 222 -8.05 13.62 14.13
C ALA A 222 -8.15 13.16 12.66
N LEU A 223 -9.04 12.20 12.34
CA LEU A 223 -9.31 11.79 10.97
C LEU A 223 -9.79 12.97 10.10
N ILE A 224 -10.78 13.74 10.56
CA ILE A 224 -11.33 14.88 9.82
C ILE A 224 -10.25 15.93 9.57
N MET A 225 -9.43 16.25 10.55
CA MET A 225 -8.30 17.18 10.37
C MET A 225 -7.30 16.67 9.33
N GLY A 226 -7.00 15.37 9.34
CA GLY A 226 -6.17 14.73 8.31
C GLY A 226 -6.76 14.91 6.91
N VAL A 227 -8.06 14.63 6.72
CA VAL A 227 -8.78 14.82 5.46
C VAL A 227 -8.77 16.29 4.99
N LEU A 228 -9.00 17.22 5.89
CA LEU A 228 -8.97 18.66 5.58
C LEU A 228 -7.59 19.14 5.12
N LEU A 229 -6.52 18.49 5.56
CA LEU A 229 -5.14 18.78 5.19
C LEU A 229 -4.63 17.92 4.01
N ALA A 230 -5.34 16.87 3.62
CA ALA A 230 -4.94 15.92 2.59
C ALA A 230 -4.63 16.55 1.23
N SER A 231 -5.28 17.65 0.89
CA SER A 231 -5.08 18.36 -0.39
C SER A 231 -3.75 19.14 -0.47
N HIS A 232 -2.95 19.19 0.60
CA HIS A 232 -1.63 19.84 0.58
C HIS A 232 -0.59 18.93 -0.12
N PRO A 233 0.31 19.46 -0.99
CA PRO A 233 1.29 18.65 -1.72
C PRO A 233 2.19 17.80 -0.83
N ALA A 234 2.53 18.29 0.38
CA ALA A 234 3.36 17.58 1.35
C ALA A 234 2.58 16.61 2.26
N SER A 235 1.28 16.36 2.02
CA SER A 235 0.45 15.49 2.87
C SER A 235 0.98 14.06 2.97
N SER A 236 1.42 13.50 1.86
CA SER A 236 2.03 12.16 1.81
C SER A 236 3.37 12.07 2.55
N GLU A 237 4.16 13.14 2.52
CA GLU A 237 5.44 13.23 3.24
C GLU A 237 5.20 13.32 4.75
N LEU A 238 4.28 14.18 5.18
CA LEU A 238 3.88 14.28 6.58
C LEU A 238 3.31 12.95 7.10
N ALA A 239 2.42 12.31 6.35
CA ALA A 239 1.87 11.01 6.72
C ALA A 239 2.98 9.94 6.87
N ARG A 240 4.02 9.98 6.02
CA ARG A 240 5.18 9.10 6.11
C ARG A 240 6.05 9.42 7.34
N SER A 241 6.26 10.69 7.64
CA SER A 241 7.00 11.10 8.83
C SER A 241 6.31 10.65 10.13
N LEU A 242 4.99 10.82 10.20
CA LEU A 242 4.20 10.37 11.35
C LEU A 242 4.10 8.84 11.44
N PHE A 243 4.37 8.12 10.36
CA PHE A 243 4.25 6.66 10.34
C PHE A 243 5.09 5.98 11.42
N HIS A 244 6.35 6.37 11.57
CA HIS A 244 7.23 5.77 12.58
C HIS A 244 6.80 6.11 14.01
N ILE A 245 6.34 7.34 14.24
CA ILE A 245 5.88 7.78 15.57
C ILE A 245 4.63 7.00 15.99
N LYS A 246 3.63 6.92 15.10
CA LYS A 246 2.40 6.18 15.40
C LYS A 246 2.65 4.70 15.61
N GLU A 247 3.57 4.07 14.84
CA GLU A 247 3.90 2.66 15.04
C GLU A 247 4.56 2.41 16.39
N LEU A 248 5.45 3.30 16.81
CA LEU A 248 6.05 3.23 18.13
C LEU A 248 4.99 3.32 19.25
N LEU A 249 4.01 4.22 19.10
CA LEU A 249 2.92 4.37 20.07
C LEU A 249 1.94 3.20 20.03
N LEU A 250 1.66 2.64 18.85
CA LEU A 250 0.81 1.45 18.70
C LEU A 250 1.43 0.19 19.35
N VAL A 251 2.73 0.16 19.62
CA VAL A 251 3.33 -0.87 20.46
C VAL A 251 2.60 -0.96 21.80
N GLY A 252 2.32 0.19 22.43
CA GLY A 252 1.55 0.27 23.67
C GLY A 252 0.18 -0.40 23.54
N PHE A 253 -0.55 -0.10 22.46
CA PHE A 253 -1.87 -0.71 22.20
C PHE A 253 -1.83 -2.24 22.09
N PHE A 254 -0.87 -2.81 21.36
CA PHE A 254 -0.79 -4.27 21.23
C PHE A 254 -0.32 -4.95 22.51
N VAL A 255 0.59 -4.33 23.24
CA VAL A 255 1.03 -4.85 24.55
C VAL A 255 -0.12 -4.77 25.56
N SER A 256 -0.90 -3.67 25.61
CA SER A 256 -2.03 -3.55 26.54
C SER A 256 -3.11 -4.61 26.27
N ILE A 257 -3.39 -4.92 25.01
CA ILE A 257 -4.31 -6.03 24.67
C ILE A 257 -3.77 -7.37 25.20
N GLY A 258 -2.48 -7.67 25.02
CA GLY A 258 -1.88 -8.90 25.53
C GLY A 258 -1.89 -9.00 27.05
N LEU A 259 -1.95 -7.86 27.76
CA LEU A 259 -2.09 -7.82 29.22
C LEU A 259 -3.51 -8.15 29.72
N THR A 260 -4.53 -8.12 28.86
CA THR A 260 -5.93 -8.33 29.29
C THR A 260 -6.25 -9.76 29.71
N GLY A 261 -5.45 -10.74 29.30
CA GLY A 261 -5.62 -12.14 29.68
C GLY A 261 -4.62 -13.08 29.00
N LEU A 262 -4.52 -14.30 29.49
CA LEU A 262 -3.69 -15.33 28.88
C LEU A 262 -4.53 -16.21 27.96
N PRO A 263 -3.98 -16.63 26.79
CA PRO A 263 -4.66 -17.57 25.92
C PRO A 263 -4.77 -18.94 26.56
N ASP A 264 -5.97 -19.49 26.57
CA ASP A 264 -6.24 -20.88 26.94
C ASP A 264 -6.54 -21.75 25.71
N LEU A 265 -6.68 -23.06 25.86
CA LEU A 265 -6.95 -23.97 24.74
C LEU A 265 -8.28 -23.66 24.03
N PRO A 266 -9.40 -23.37 24.72
CA PRO A 266 -10.65 -22.93 24.08
C PRO A 266 -10.48 -21.66 23.26
N SER A 267 -9.78 -20.63 23.78
CA SER A 267 -9.52 -19.37 23.07
C SER A 267 -8.72 -19.59 21.80
N ILE A 268 -7.70 -20.46 21.84
CA ILE A 268 -6.92 -20.84 20.65
C ILE A 268 -7.84 -21.54 19.63
N GLY A 269 -8.72 -22.44 20.08
CA GLY A 269 -9.66 -23.15 19.23
C GLY A 269 -10.61 -22.20 18.49
N ILE A 270 -11.16 -21.20 19.17
CA ILE A 270 -12.03 -20.17 18.59
C ILE A 270 -11.23 -19.27 17.62
N ALA A 271 -10.03 -18.86 17.98
CA ALA A 271 -9.17 -18.08 17.10
C ALA A 271 -8.84 -18.84 15.81
N LEU A 272 -8.54 -20.14 15.89
CA LEU A 272 -8.32 -20.98 14.70
C LEU A 272 -9.58 -21.09 13.83
N LEU A 273 -10.76 -21.23 14.45
CA LEU A 273 -12.04 -21.19 13.73
C LEU A 273 -12.24 -19.87 12.98
N MET A 274 -11.95 -18.74 13.63
CA MET A 274 -11.99 -17.43 12.98
C MET A 274 -11.02 -17.35 11.79
N VAL A 275 -9.80 -17.85 11.95
CA VAL A 275 -8.78 -17.90 10.87
C VAL A 275 -9.23 -18.77 9.69
N LEU A 276 -9.99 -19.83 9.95
CA LEU A 276 -10.57 -20.68 8.89
C LEU A 276 -11.55 -19.92 7.98
N LEU A 277 -12.07 -18.78 8.40
CA LEU A 277 -12.95 -17.92 7.58
C LEU A 277 -12.16 -17.06 6.58
N LEU A 278 -10.84 -16.91 6.71
CA LEU A 278 -10.02 -16.07 5.83
C LEU A 278 -10.11 -16.43 4.33
N PRO A 279 -10.04 -17.71 3.93
CA PRO A 279 -10.19 -18.07 2.51
C PRO A 279 -11.54 -17.64 1.93
N PHE A 280 -12.62 -17.74 2.72
CA PHE A 280 -13.95 -17.28 2.31
C PHE A 280 -13.99 -15.77 2.16
N LYS A 281 -13.35 -15.03 3.09
CA LYS A 281 -13.19 -13.58 3.01
C LYS A 281 -12.48 -13.18 1.72
N ALA A 282 -11.35 -13.83 1.39
CA ALA A 282 -10.62 -13.59 0.14
C ALA A 282 -11.45 -13.92 -1.10
N ALA A 283 -12.10 -15.09 -1.12
CA ALA A 283 -12.95 -15.51 -2.24
C ALA A 283 -14.09 -14.52 -2.50
N TRP A 284 -14.63 -13.94 -1.44
CA TRP A 284 -15.70 -12.96 -1.56
C TRP A 284 -15.22 -11.64 -2.15
N TYR A 285 -14.03 -11.16 -1.79
CA TYR A 285 -13.40 -10.02 -2.47
C TYR A 285 -13.20 -10.31 -3.96
N VAL A 286 -12.64 -11.49 -4.28
CA VAL A 286 -12.42 -11.90 -5.67
C VAL A 286 -13.72 -11.90 -6.47
N LEU A 287 -14.78 -12.47 -5.92
CA LEU A 287 -16.09 -12.51 -6.57
C LEU A 287 -16.65 -11.11 -6.83
N LEU A 288 -16.62 -10.23 -5.85
CA LEU A 288 -17.15 -8.86 -5.97
C LEU A 288 -16.35 -8.05 -7.00
N LEU A 289 -15.02 -8.07 -6.90
CA LEU A 289 -14.15 -7.33 -7.81
C LEU A 289 -14.28 -7.84 -9.26
N SER A 290 -14.37 -9.15 -9.44
CA SER A 290 -14.61 -9.75 -10.77
C SER A 290 -15.97 -9.34 -11.35
N ARG A 291 -17.02 -9.25 -10.51
CA ARG A 291 -18.35 -8.77 -10.95
C ARG A 291 -18.34 -7.28 -11.29
N LEU A 292 -17.40 -6.52 -10.74
CA LEU A 292 -17.16 -5.11 -11.06
C LEU A 292 -16.19 -4.93 -12.25
N LYS A 293 -16.01 -5.98 -13.04
CA LYS A 293 -15.24 -5.97 -14.30
C LYS A 293 -13.73 -5.78 -14.12
N LEU A 294 -13.16 -6.13 -12.96
CA LEU A 294 -11.74 -6.28 -12.82
C LEU A 294 -11.30 -7.66 -13.33
N ARG A 295 -10.08 -7.74 -13.83
CA ARG A 295 -9.48 -9.02 -14.25
C ARG A 295 -9.33 -9.96 -13.06
N TYR A 296 -9.44 -11.26 -13.32
CA TYR A 296 -9.27 -12.27 -12.27
C TYR A 296 -7.93 -12.14 -11.55
N ARG A 297 -6.85 -11.82 -12.27
CA ARG A 297 -5.53 -11.59 -11.66
C ARG A 297 -5.56 -10.43 -10.67
N THR A 298 -6.08 -9.28 -11.06
CA THR A 298 -6.24 -8.09 -10.20
C THR A 298 -7.12 -8.39 -9.00
N ALA A 299 -8.26 -9.04 -9.21
CA ALA A 299 -9.18 -9.42 -8.14
C ALA A 299 -8.56 -10.42 -7.15
N LEU A 300 -7.79 -11.41 -7.64
CA LEU A 300 -7.09 -12.39 -6.81
C LEU A 300 -5.96 -11.74 -6.01
N LEU A 301 -5.13 -10.88 -6.61
CA LEU A 301 -4.06 -10.17 -5.90
C LEU A 301 -4.63 -9.25 -4.80
N ALA A 302 -5.70 -8.50 -5.11
CA ALA A 302 -6.39 -7.68 -4.13
C ALA A 302 -6.99 -8.53 -3.00
N GLY A 303 -7.73 -9.59 -3.34
CA GLY A 303 -8.38 -10.48 -2.37
C GLY A 303 -7.38 -11.18 -1.45
N LEU A 304 -6.24 -11.68 -1.98
CA LEU A 304 -5.19 -12.29 -1.17
C LEU A 304 -4.49 -11.27 -0.27
N SER A 305 -4.28 -10.03 -0.75
CA SER A 305 -3.71 -8.97 0.07
C SER A 305 -4.62 -8.57 1.23
N LEU A 306 -5.95 -8.56 1.00
CA LEU A 306 -6.98 -8.24 2.00
C LEU A 306 -7.36 -9.43 2.90
N MET A 307 -6.75 -10.62 2.71
CA MET A 307 -7.01 -11.84 3.46
C MET A 307 -6.33 -11.82 4.84
N ASN A 308 -6.69 -10.88 5.67
CA ASN A 308 -6.22 -10.74 7.05
C ASN A 308 -7.30 -10.06 7.89
N TYR A 309 -7.10 -10.02 9.19
CA TYR A 309 -7.91 -9.25 10.12
C TYR A 309 -7.19 -7.96 10.51
N SER A 310 -7.94 -6.99 11.05
CA SER A 310 -7.44 -5.66 11.35
C SER A 310 -7.35 -5.39 12.84
N GLU A 311 -6.41 -4.54 13.22
CA GLU A 311 -6.39 -3.84 14.50
C GLU A 311 -7.67 -3.06 14.78
N PHE A 312 -8.35 -2.56 13.75
CA PHE A 312 -9.67 -1.94 13.91
C PHE A 312 -10.74 -2.91 14.41
N GLY A 313 -10.65 -4.19 14.05
CA GLY A 313 -11.49 -5.23 14.62
C GLY A 313 -11.29 -5.35 16.13
N LEU A 314 -10.05 -5.25 16.62
CA LEU A 314 -9.74 -5.24 18.06
C LEU A 314 -10.30 -3.98 18.75
N ILE A 315 -10.20 -2.82 18.11
CA ILE A 315 -10.77 -1.56 18.64
C ILE A 315 -12.31 -1.67 18.74
N VAL A 316 -12.96 -2.26 17.72
CA VAL A 316 -14.41 -2.51 17.74
C VAL A 316 -14.79 -3.42 18.91
N VAL A 317 -14.04 -4.51 19.12
CA VAL A 317 -14.26 -5.44 20.25
C VAL A 317 -14.01 -4.74 21.59
N SER A 318 -12.93 -3.95 21.71
CA SER A 318 -12.61 -3.19 22.93
C SER A 318 -13.74 -2.22 23.31
N VAL A 319 -14.28 -1.49 22.32
CA VAL A 319 -15.45 -0.62 22.54
C VAL A 319 -16.69 -1.41 22.88
N GLY A 320 -16.89 -2.57 22.26
CA GLY A 320 -18.00 -3.49 22.60
C GLY A 320 -17.91 -4.00 24.04
N VAL A 321 -16.70 -4.28 24.53
CA VAL A 321 -16.46 -4.67 25.94
C VAL A 321 -16.73 -3.47 26.86
N SER A 322 -16.21 -2.31 26.56
CA SER A 322 -16.42 -1.10 27.35
C SER A 322 -17.89 -0.68 27.43
N ALA A 323 -18.66 -0.96 26.38
CA ALA A 323 -20.12 -0.72 26.32
C ALA A 323 -20.94 -1.86 26.96
N GLY A 324 -20.31 -2.90 27.51
CA GLY A 324 -21.00 -4.04 28.10
C GLY A 324 -21.72 -4.97 27.09
N MET A 325 -21.45 -4.81 25.79
CA MET A 325 -22.02 -5.66 24.73
C MET A 325 -21.24 -6.97 24.53
N LEU A 326 -19.96 -7.00 24.92
CA LEU A 326 -19.08 -8.15 24.81
C LEU A 326 -18.39 -8.43 26.15
N ALA A 327 -18.13 -9.71 26.42
CA ALA A 327 -17.26 -10.11 27.53
C ALA A 327 -15.78 -9.83 27.19
N GLN A 328 -14.99 -9.52 28.21
CA GLN A 328 -13.56 -9.17 28.03
C GLN A 328 -12.73 -10.28 27.36
N VAL A 329 -13.13 -11.53 27.54
CA VAL A 329 -12.48 -12.70 26.94
C VAL A 329 -12.36 -12.59 25.41
N TRP A 330 -13.34 -11.96 24.75
CA TRP A 330 -13.33 -11.76 23.28
C TRP A 330 -12.19 -10.89 22.78
N LEU A 331 -11.57 -10.06 23.63
CA LEU A 331 -10.34 -9.32 23.26
C LEU A 331 -9.16 -10.27 23.08
N VAL A 332 -9.02 -11.28 23.94
CA VAL A 332 -7.94 -12.27 23.86
C VAL A 332 -8.10 -13.11 22.59
N GLU A 333 -9.30 -13.66 22.36
CA GLU A 333 -9.57 -14.51 21.20
C GLU A 333 -9.37 -13.76 19.88
N MET A 334 -9.90 -12.54 19.82
CA MET A 334 -9.75 -11.71 18.63
C MET A 334 -8.30 -11.32 18.39
N SER A 335 -7.54 -11.04 19.45
CA SER A 335 -6.11 -10.70 19.32
C SER A 335 -5.29 -11.87 18.79
N ILE A 336 -5.57 -13.10 19.25
CA ILE A 336 -4.94 -14.32 18.71
C ILE A 336 -5.36 -14.52 17.24
N ALA A 337 -6.65 -14.34 16.92
CA ALA A 337 -7.14 -14.48 15.54
C ALA A 337 -6.47 -13.48 14.60
N VAL A 338 -6.31 -12.21 15.00
CA VAL A 338 -5.60 -11.17 14.25
C VAL A 338 -4.14 -11.56 14.04
N ALA A 339 -3.43 -11.95 15.10
CA ALA A 339 -2.03 -12.38 15.01
C ALA A 339 -1.83 -13.58 14.07
N LEU A 340 -2.65 -14.62 14.23
CA LEU A 340 -2.63 -15.80 13.35
C LEU A 340 -2.99 -15.44 11.90
N SER A 341 -3.93 -14.50 11.70
CA SER A 341 -4.29 -14.04 10.36
C SER A 341 -3.11 -13.40 9.64
N PHE A 342 -2.27 -12.64 10.34
CA PHE A 342 -1.04 -12.06 9.77
C PHE A 342 -0.04 -13.14 9.38
N VAL A 343 0.12 -14.19 10.21
CA VAL A 343 1.00 -15.32 9.89
C VAL A 343 0.53 -16.02 8.61
N VAL A 344 -0.76 -16.38 8.55
CA VAL A 344 -1.35 -17.04 7.38
C VAL A 344 -1.25 -16.16 6.14
N SER A 345 -1.62 -14.90 6.27
CA SER A 345 -1.57 -13.94 5.15
C SER A 345 -0.13 -13.70 4.67
N ALA A 346 0.85 -13.60 5.55
CA ALA A 346 2.25 -13.46 5.17
C ALA A 346 2.75 -14.68 4.39
N LEU A 347 2.43 -15.90 4.84
CA LEU A 347 2.81 -17.15 4.14
C LEU A 347 2.18 -17.24 2.75
N VAL A 348 0.89 -16.94 2.64
CA VAL A 348 0.16 -16.96 1.36
C VAL A 348 0.70 -15.89 0.42
N ASN A 349 0.90 -14.68 0.92
CA ASN A 349 1.39 -13.58 0.10
C ASN A 349 2.83 -13.76 -0.39
N ARG A 350 3.70 -14.50 0.32
CA ARG A 350 5.06 -14.82 -0.16
C ARG A 350 5.06 -15.55 -1.52
N ARG A 351 4.05 -16.37 -1.80
CA ARG A 351 3.87 -17.11 -3.06
C ARG A 351 2.68 -16.60 -3.86
N GLY A 352 2.14 -15.43 -3.51
CA GLY A 352 0.89 -14.90 -4.03
C GLY A 352 0.85 -14.82 -5.55
N HIS A 353 1.88 -14.28 -6.20
CA HIS A 353 1.95 -14.18 -7.67
C HIS A 353 1.85 -15.56 -8.34
N LEU A 354 2.67 -16.52 -7.93
CA LEU A 354 2.64 -17.88 -8.49
C LEU A 354 1.28 -18.58 -8.28
N MET A 355 0.67 -18.37 -7.11
CA MET A 355 -0.67 -18.91 -6.85
C MET A 355 -1.72 -18.26 -7.75
N VAL A 356 -1.66 -16.95 -7.89
CA VAL A 356 -2.62 -16.17 -8.67
C VAL A 356 -2.55 -16.57 -10.14
N GLU A 357 -1.37 -16.71 -10.72
CA GLU A 357 -1.21 -17.16 -12.10
C GLU A 357 -1.80 -18.55 -12.33
N LYS A 358 -1.51 -19.50 -11.43
CA LYS A 358 -2.07 -20.85 -11.51
C LYS A 358 -3.59 -20.89 -11.38
N ILE A 359 -4.16 -20.04 -10.51
CA ILE A 359 -5.62 -19.96 -10.32
C ILE A 359 -6.25 -19.24 -11.52
N ALA A 360 -5.69 -18.10 -11.94
CA ALA A 360 -6.21 -17.32 -13.04
C ALA A 360 -6.21 -18.11 -14.38
N ALA A 361 -5.18 -18.94 -14.62
CA ALA A 361 -5.10 -19.80 -15.79
C ALA A 361 -6.20 -20.88 -15.85
N ARG A 362 -6.83 -21.22 -14.72
CA ARG A 362 -7.94 -22.19 -14.65
C ARG A 362 -9.32 -21.55 -14.76
N LEU A 363 -9.40 -20.23 -14.66
CA LEU A 363 -10.65 -19.50 -14.77
C LEU A 363 -11.00 -19.24 -16.24
N PRO A 364 -12.29 -19.07 -16.58
CA PRO A 364 -12.71 -18.77 -17.95
C PRO A 364 -12.04 -17.48 -18.46
N ALA A 365 -11.71 -17.46 -19.75
CA ALA A 365 -11.20 -16.24 -20.37
C ALA A 365 -12.19 -15.08 -20.24
N GLN A 366 -11.70 -13.92 -19.83
CA GLN A 366 -12.51 -12.70 -19.74
C GLN A 366 -12.43 -11.95 -21.06
N ASP A 367 -13.58 -11.46 -21.54
CA ASP A 367 -13.64 -10.61 -22.73
C ASP A 367 -13.12 -9.20 -22.36
N GLU A 368 -12.06 -8.76 -23.02
CA GLU A 368 -11.42 -7.46 -22.77
C GLU A 368 -12.37 -6.26 -22.94
N LEU A 369 -13.32 -6.36 -23.87
CA LEU A 369 -14.30 -5.29 -24.11
C LEU A 369 -15.21 -5.07 -22.90
N ASN A 370 -15.39 -6.11 -22.09
CA ASN A 370 -16.23 -6.08 -20.88
C ASN A 370 -15.45 -5.68 -19.61
N LEU A 371 -14.11 -5.57 -19.69
CA LEU A 371 -13.31 -5.16 -18.53
C LEU A 371 -13.34 -3.64 -18.28
N ASN A 372 -13.00 -3.27 -17.06
CA ASN A 372 -12.76 -1.88 -16.70
C ASN A 372 -11.73 -1.26 -17.64
N PRO A 373 -11.91 -0.01 -18.12
CA PRO A 373 -10.95 0.64 -19.01
C PRO A 373 -9.50 0.62 -18.52
N GLU A 374 -9.26 0.71 -17.21
CA GLU A 374 -7.92 0.61 -16.61
C GLU A 374 -7.32 -0.81 -16.66
N GLU A 375 -8.13 -1.82 -16.90
CA GLU A 375 -7.67 -3.22 -17.10
C GLU A 375 -7.38 -3.54 -18.57
N ARG A 376 -7.77 -2.66 -19.49
CA ARG A 376 -7.50 -2.83 -20.90
C ARG A 376 -6.09 -2.35 -21.16
N HIS A 377 -5.24 -3.25 -21.63
CA HIS A 377 -3.86 -2.90 -21.96
C HIS A 377 -3.84 -2.05 -23.24
N GLY A 378 -3.04 -0.98 -23.22
CA GLY A 378 -2.77 -0.21 -24.42
C GLY A 378 -2.02 -1.05 -25.46
N ASP A 379 -2.34 -0.82 -26.73
CA ASP A 379 -1.61 -1.42 -27.85
C ASP A 379 -0.24 -0.72 -28.01
N ALA A 380 0.83 -1.50 -28.12
CA ALA A 380 2.14 -0.97 -28.46
C ALA A 380 2.21 -0.45 -29.92
N GLY A 381 1.24 -0.85 -30.74
CA GLY A 381 1.15 -0.48 -32.14
C GLY A 381 2.41 -0.86 -32.92
N ASP A 382 3.05 0.14 -33.56
CA ASP A 382 4.24 -0.02 -34.38
C ASP A 382 5.57 0.24 -33.63
N ALA A 383 5.56 0.28 -32.28
CA ALA A 383 6.76 0.52 -31.50
C ALA A 383 7.83 -0.57 -31.71
N GLU A 384 9.07 -0.15 -31.86
CA GLU A 384 10.24 -1.04 -31.99
C GLU A 384 10.89 -1.32 -30.64
N VAL A 385 10.75 -0.36 -29.70
CA VAL A 385 11.31 -0.41 -28.36
C VAL A 385 10.21 -0.22 -27.33
N VAL A 386 10.20 -1.07 -26.31
CA VAL A 386 9.41 -0.87 -25.10
C VAL A 386 10.32 -0.52 -23.92
N VAL A 387 9.99 0.58 -23.23
CA VAL A 387 10.69 0.99 -21.99
C VAL A 387 9.75 0.75 -20.81
N ILE A 388 10.11 -0.19 -19.96
CA ILE A 388 9.34 -0.59 -18.77
C ILE A 388 9.84 0.17 -17.55
N GLY A 389 8.93 0.92 -16.91
CA GLY A 389 9.24 1.78 -15.78
C GLY A 389 9.62 3.20 -16.22
N MET A 390 8.63 4.07 -16.35
CA MET A 390 8.78 5.47 -16.77
C MET A 390 9.17 6.40 -15.59
N GLY A 391 10.02 5.88 -14.69
CA GLY A 391 10.70 6.67 -13.66
C GLY A 391 11.84 7.50 -14.25
N ARG A 392 12.72 8.06 -13.39
CA ARG A 392 13.82 8.95 -13.84
C ARG A 392 14.71 8.32 -14.90
N VAL A 393 15.12 7.06 -14.69
CA VAL A 393 16.03 6.36 -15.61
C VAL A 393 15.30 5.97 -16.91
N GLY A 394 14.13 5.36 -16.80
CA GLY A 394 13.35 4.94 -17.97
C GLY A 394 12.90 6.13 -18.82
N PHE A 395 12.49 7.23 -18.20
CA PHE A 395 12.13 8.45 -18.92
C PHE A 395 13.33 9.02 -19.71
N ALA A 396 14.52 9.10 -19.09
CA ALA A 396 15.73 9.55 -19.77
C ALA A 396 16.11 8.61 -20.93
N ALA A 397 16.00 7.29 -20.72
CA ALA A 397 16.22 6.31 -21.78
C ALA A 397 15.22 6.47 -22.92
N TYR A 398 13.93 6.63 -22.61
CA TYR A 398 12.86 6.89 -23.57
C TYR A 398 13.18 8.11 -24.45
N GLN A 399 13.46 9.26 -23.82
CA GLN A 399 13.80 10.49 -24.54
C GLN A 399 15.02 10.31 -25.45
N ARG A 400 16.09 9.71 -24.92
CA ARG A 400 17.32 9.50 -25.70
C ARG A 400 17.09 8.59 -26.90
N LEU A 401 16.34 7.51 -26.72
CA LEU A 401 16.00 6.57 -27.80
C LEU A 401 15.10 7.24 -28.87
N THR A 402 14.14 8.06 -28.44
CA THR A 402 13.23 8.78 -29.36
C THR A 402 13.93 9.94 -30.05
N ASP A 403 14.55 10.85 -29.31
CA ASP A 403 15.01 12.13 -29.85
C ASP A 403 16.35 12.01 -30.60
N HIS A 404 17.26 11.21 -30.07
CA HIS A 404 18.61 11.07 -30.65
C HIS A 404 18.68 9.92 -31.65
N TYR A 405 18.16 8.73 -31.27
CA TYR A 405 18.23 7.54 -32.12
C TYR A 405 17.04 7.40 -33.08
N ARG A 406 16.01 8.25 -32.94
CA ARG A 406 14.80 8.26 -33.79
C ARG A 406 14.06 6.92 -33.85
N LEU A 407 14.13 6.12 -32.78
CA LEU A 407 13.40 4.87 -32.67
C LEU A 407 11.95 5.12 -32.27
N ARG A 408 11.06 4.23 -32.70
CA ARG A 408 9.66 4.26 -32.28
C ARG A 408 9.55 3.59 -30.92
N VAL A 409 9.47 4.40 -29.88
CA VAL A 409 9.47 3.95 -28.49
C VAL A 409 8.08 4.05 -27.90
N VAL A 410 7.68 3.05 -27.08
CA VAL A 410 6.55 3.13 -26.19
C VAL A 410 7.03 2.98 -24.76
N GLY A 411 6.61 3.90 -23.89
CA GLY A 411 6.87 3.83 -22.46
C GLY A 411 5.75 3.09 -21.74
N VAL A 412 6.10 2.26 -20.77
CA VAL A 412 5.14 1.48 -19.98
C VAL A 412 5.40 1.72 -18.50
N ASP A 413 4.36 2.02 -17.75
CA ASP A 413 4.41 2.09 -16.29
C ASP A 413 3.07 1.62 -15.71
N TYR A 414 3.09 1.06 -14.51
CA TYR A 414 1.87 0.70 -13.79
C TYR A 414 1.24 1.88 -13.03
N ASP A 415 1.96 3.02 -12.92
CA ASP A 415 1.50 4.25 -12.26
C ASP A 415 0.61 5.06 -13.21
N GLY A 416 -0.70 4.79 -13.19
CA GLY A 416 -1.67 5.47 -14.04
C GLY A 416 -1.60 7.00 -14.00
N PRO A 417 -1.52 7.67 -12.84
CA PRO A 417 -1.29 9.12 -12.74
C PRO A 417 -0.02 9.60 -13.43
N ARG A 418 1.06 8.83 -13.40
CA ARG A 418 2.29 9.13 -14.14
C ARG A 418 2.07 9.02 -15.65
N ILE A 419 1.45 7.94 -16.09
CA ILE A 419 1.12 7.72 -17.51
C ILE A 419 0.24 8.84 -18.05
N GLN A 420 -0.78 9.25 -17.32
CA GLN A 420 -1.66 10.36 -17.74
C GLN A 420 -0.89 11.67 -17.91
N ARG A 421 0.06 11.99 -17.01
CA ARG A 421 0.91 13.19 -17.15
C ARG A 421 1.80 13.12 -18.38
N LEU A 422 2.51 12.00 -18.56
CA LEU A 422 3.41 11.80 -19.70
C LEU A 422 2.65 11.80 -21.03
N ALA A 423 1.45 11.22 -21.08
CA ALA A 423 0.58 11.28 -22.25
C ALA A 423 0.12 12.72 -22.56
N ALA A 424 -0.20 13.52 -21.53
CA ALA A 424 -0.55 14.94 -21.70
C ALA A 424 0.63 15.79 -22.22
N GLU A 425 1.88 15.36 -21.93
CA GLU A 425 3.12 15.94 -22.47
C GLU A 425 3.42 15.47 -23.92
N GLY A 426 2.54 14.63 -24.49
CA GLY A 426 2.67 14.14 -25.87
C GLY A 426 3.54 12.90 -26.04
N LEU A 427 3.94 12.23 -24.94
CA LEU A 427 4.71 11.00 -25.01
C LEU A 427 3.81 9.81 -25.33
N ARG A 428 4.33 8.87 -26.09
CA ARG A 428 3.66 7.59 -26.36
C ARG A 428 3.87 6.64 -25.21
N VAL A 429 2.90 6.58 -24.32
CA VAL A 429 2.95 5.80 -23.10
C VAL A 429 1.66 5.01 -22.88
N ILE A 430 1.78 3.84 -22.26
CA ILE A 430 0.64 2.97 -21.92
C ILE A 430 0.74 2.53 -20.45
N GLU A 431 -0.41 2.38 -19.81
CA GLU A 431 -0.47 1.78 -18.47
C GLU A 431 -0.34 0.25 -18.62
N GLY A 432 0.59 -0.36 -17.89
CA GLY A 432 0.82 -1.81 -17.95
C GLY A 432 1.71 -2.29 -16.82
N ASP A 433 1.51 -3.55 -16.43
CA ASP A 433 2.30 -4.24 -15.42
C ASP A 433 3.19 -5.29 -16.09
N ALA A 434 4.49 -5.02 -16.14
CA ALA A 434 5.45 -5.94 -16.76
C ALA A 434 5.68 -7.24 -15.94
N THR A 435 5.19 -7.31 -14.71
CA THR A 435 5.18 -8.55 -13.92
C THR A 435 3.98 -9.44 -14.28
N ASP A 436 3.15 -9.03 -15.24
CA ASP A 436 2.03 -9.79 -15.77
C ASP A 436 2.40 -10.46 -17.10
N LEU A 437 2.38 -11.79 -17.14
CA LEU A 437 2.61 -12.55 -18.36
C LEU A 437 1.62 -12.18 -19.47
N TYR A 438 0.39 -11.85 -19.13
CA TYR A 438 -0.61 -11.44 -20.09
C TYR A 438 -0.23 -10.13 -20.81
N PHE A 439 0.36 -9.16 -20.10
CA PHE A 439 0.89 -7.94 -20.71
C PHE A 439 1.90 -8.27 -21.83
N TRP A 440 2.85 -9.16 -21.57
CA TRP A 440 3.85 -9.57 -22.55
C TRP A 440 3.25 -10.33 -23.71
N ASN A 441 2.25 -11.19 -23.46
CA ASN A 441 1.52 -11.89 -24.51
C ASN A 441 0.76 -10.94 -25.44
N GLN A 442 0.19 -9.86 -24.91
CA GLN A 442 -0.44 -8.82 -25.72
C GLN A 442 0.60 -8.01 -26.51
N LEU A 443 1.68 -7.60 -25.86
CA LEU A 443 2.76 -6.85 -26.51
C LEU A 443 3.35 -7.63 -27.70
N ARG A 444 3.47 -8.97 -27.58
CA ARG A 444 3.96 -9.83 -28.64
C ARG A 444 3.03 -9.89 -29.86
N ARG A 445 1.74 -9.67 -29.68
CA ARG A 445 0.78 -9.69 -30.81
C ARG A 445 1.06 -8.61 -31.84
N SER A 446 1.68 -7.49 -31.45
CA SER A 446 2.05 -6.42 -32.37
C SER A 446 3.26 -6.75 -33.25
N ASP A 447 4.05 -7.79 -32.91
CA ASP A 447 5.24 -8.32 -33.63
C ASP A 447 6.28 -7.26 -34.05
N SER A 448 6.09 -6.02 -33.62
CA SER A 448 6.94 -4.88 -33.94
C SER A 448 8.06 -4.64 -32.94
N VAL A 449 7.84 -5.06 -31.68
CA VAL A 449 8.78 -4.78 -30.58
C VAL A 449 9.98 -5.71 -30.66
N ARG A 450 11.16 -5.12 -30.82
CA ARG A 450 12.45 -5.82 -30.95
C ARG A 450 13.35 -5.64 -29.75
N ILE A 451 13.11 -4.63 -28.93
CA ILE A 451 13.95 -4.27 -27.77
C ILE A 451 13.05 -4.00 -26.56
N ALA A 452 13.36 -4.66 -25.45
CA ALA A 452 12.74 -4.39 -24.16
C ALA A 452 13.79 -3.81 -23.18
N VAL A 453 13.49 -2.65 -22.61
CA VAL A 453 14.33 -1.99 -21.61
C VAL A 453 13.62 -2.06 -20.26
N LEU A 454 14.15 -2.86 -19.33
CA LEU A 454 13.64 -3.01 -17.98
C LEU A 454 14.28 -1.95 -17.07
N ALA A 455 13.59 -0.85 -16.82
CA ALA A 455 14.09 0.31 -16.06
C ALA A 455 13.34 0.51 -14.73
N MET A 456 12.79 -0.56 -14.17
CA MET A 456 12.08 -0.49 -12.89
C MET A 456 13.06 -0.30 -11.73
N PRO A 457 12.65 0.46 -10.68
CA PRO A 457 13.56 0.84 -9.60
C PRO A 457 13.93 -0.33 -8.67
N ARG A 458 13.21 -1.44 -8.69
CA ARG A 458 13.44 -2.61 -7.82
C ARG A 458 13.93 -3.79 -8.64
N HIS A 459 15.05 -4.39 -8.21
CA HIS A 459 15.62 -5.56 -8.86
C HIS A 459 14.62 -6.72 -8.99
N GLY A 460 13.90 -7.05 -7.91
CA GLY A 460 12.88 -8.11 -7.95
C GLY A 460 11.79 -7.92 -9.00
N ALA A 461 11.37 -6.68 -9.28
CA ALA A 461 10.41 -6.39 -10.34
C ALA A 461 11.02 -6.64 -11.73
N ASN A 462 12.29 -6.26 -11.95
CA ASN A 462 13.00 -6.56 -13.19
C ASN A 462 13.19 -8.06 -13.39
N VAL A 463 13.45 -8.82 -12.30
CA VAL A 463 13.55 -10.29 -12.31
C VAL A 463 12.23 -10.91 -12.79
N THR A 464 11.11 -10.59 -12.12
CA THR A 464 9.80 -11.13 -12.48
C THR A 464 9.39 -10.74 -13.90
N ALA A 465 9.64 -9.48 -14.30
CA ALA A 465 9.36 -9.03 -15.65
C ALA A 465 10.18 -9.80 -16.70
N LEU A 466 11.45 -10.10 -16.42
CA LEU A 466 12.30 -10.90 -17.29
C LEU A 466 11.79 -12.35 -17.43
N GLU A 467 11.32 -12.94 -16.32
CA GLU A 467 10.71 -14.26 -16.32
C GLU A 467 9.45 -14.30 -17.19
N CYS A 468 8.52 -13.35 -16.97
CA CYS A 468 7.30 -13.21 -17.76
C CYS A 468 7.59 -12.94 -19.26
N LEU A 469 8.57 -12.08 -19.55
CA LEU A 469 9.01 -11.78 -20.90
C LEU A 469 9.50 -13.05 -21.63
N ARG A 470 10.28 -13.88 -20.95
CA ARG A 470 10.76 -15.15 -21.52
C ARG A 470 9.65 -16.17 -21.72
N GLU A 471 8.78 -16.31 -20.72
CA GLU A 471 7.64 -17.22 -20.78
C GLU A 471 6.68 -16.84 -21.91
N SER A 472 6.57 -15.53 -22.23
CA SER A 472 5.81 -15.07 -23.40
C SER A 472 6.42 -15.46 -24.74
N GLY A 473 7.67 -15.96 -24.77
CA GLY A 473 8.40 -16.30 -25.99
C GLY A 473 8.96 -15.08 -26.74
N PHE A 474 9.21 -13.97 -26.04
CA PHE A 474 9.87 -12.80 -26.63
C PHE A 474 11.30 -13.13 -27.05
N SER A 475 11.63 -12.90 -28.32
CA SER A 475 12.94 -13.21 -28.92
C SER A 475 13.82 -11.98 -29.15
N GLY A 476 13.34 -10.79 -28.79
CA GLY A 476 14.06 -9.54 -28.96
C GLY A 476 15.22 -9.33 -27.96
N LYS A 477 15.92 -8.23 -28.13
CA LYS A 477 17.01 -7.84 -27.21
C LYS A 477 16.43 -7.31 -25.91
N VAL A 478 17.07 -7.69 -24.79
CA VAL A 478 16.70 -7.21 -23.45
C VAL A 478 17.83 -6.40 -22.86
N ALA A 479 17.51 -5.20 -22.40
CA ALA A 479 18.37 -4.38 -21.57
C ALA A 479 17.73 -4.22 -20.17
N ALA A 480 18.52 -4.21 -19.12
CA ALA A 480 18.03 -4.00 -17.77
C ALA A 480 18.93 -3.07 -16.97
N VAL A 481 18.32 -2.26 -16.11
CA VAL A 481 19.04 -1.45 -15.12
C VAL A 481 19.28 -2.27 -13.85
N ALA A 482 20.42 -2.06 -13.23
CA ALA A 482 20.82 -2.63 -11.97
C ALA A 482 21.37 -1.53 -11.05
N ARG A 483 21.33 -1.73 -9.74
CA ARG A 483 21.87 -0.80 -8.74
C ARG A 483 23.24 -1.25 -8.26
N TYR A 484 23.44 -2.56 -8.18
CA TYR A 484 24.62 -3.21 -7.62
C TYR A 484 25.22 -4.17 -8.64
N ASP A 485 26.49 -4.51 -8.46
CA ASP A 485 27.23 -5.35 -9.40
C ASP A 485 26.78 -6.81 -9.38
N ASP A 486 26.30 -7.31 -8.25
CA ASP A 486 25.67 -8.63 -8.15
C ASP A 486 24.38 -8.73 -8.96
N GLU A 487 23.58 -7.66 -9.01
CA GLU A 487 22.39 -7.57 -9.86
C GLU A 487 22.75 -7.55 -11.36
N VAL A 488 23.85 -6.85 -11.72
CA VAL A 488 24.39 -6.87 -13.11
C VAL A 488 24.82 -8.28 -13.50
N GLN A 489 25.55 -8.95 -12.61
CA GLN A 489 26.01 -10.32 -12.82
C GLN A 489 24.82 -11.25 -13.02
N TRP A 490 23.85 -11.18 -12.12
CA TRP A 490 22.62 -11.96 -12.19
C TRP A 490 21.89 -11.76 -13.53
N ALA A 491 21.70 -10.51 -13.96
CA ALA A 491 21.01 -10.18 -15.20
C ALA A 491 21.72 -10.80 -16.42
N LYS A 492 23.05 -10.73 -16.48
CA LYS A 492 23.86 -11.33 -17.56
C LYS A 492 23.73 -12.84 -17.58
N GLU A 493 23.83 -13.51 -16.42
CA GLU A 493 23.68 -14.96 -16.29
C GLU A 493 22.28 -15.43 -16.73
N HIS A 494 21.27 -14.54 -16.57
CA HIS A 494 19.91 -14.78 -17.01
C HIS A 494 19.61 -14.21 -18.41
N GLY A 495 20.63 -13.99 -19.27
CA GLY A 495 20.49 -13.70 -20.68
C GLY A 495 19.96 -12.31 -21.02
N VAL A 496 20.15 -11.34 -20.12
CA VAL A 496 19.98 -9.92 -20.44
C VAL A 496 21.21 -9.49 -21.26
N GLY A 497 20.98 -9.00 -22.48
CA GLY A 497 22.06 -8.62 -23.39
C GLY A 497 22.85 -7.40 -22.89
N ILE A 498 22.17 -6.45 -22.27
CA ILE A 498 22.77 -5.22 -21.73
C ILE A 498 22.27 -5.04 -20.30
N ALA A 499 23.17 -5.22 -19.32
CA ALA A 499 22.89 -4.90 -17.91
C ALA A 499 23.72 -3.67 -17.51
N PHE A 500 23.03 -2.61 -17.09
CA PHE A 500 23.63 -1.31 -16.81
C PHE A 500 23.53 -0.96 -15.33
N ASN A 501 24.70 -0.76 -14.67
CA ASN A 501 24.73 -0.25 -13.30
C ASN A 501 24.52 1.26 -13.30
N VAL A 502 23.36 1.71 -12.77
CA VAL A 502 22.96 3.12 -12.79
C VAL A 502 23.91 4.00 -12.01
N TYR A 503 24.42 3.55 -10.86
CA TYR A 503 25.31 4.35 -10.02
C TYR A 503 26.72 4.43 -10.59
N ALA A 504 27.24 3.31 -11.07
CA ALA A 504 28.54 3.30 -11.75
C ALA A 504 28.51 4.14 -13.03
N GLY A 505 27.44 4.01 -13.83
CA GLY A 505 27.26 4.80 -15.05
C GLY A 505 27.11 6.30 -14.77
N ALA A 506 26.36 6.69 -13.74
CA ALA A 506 26.26 8.09 -13.34
C ALA A 506 27.61 8.66 -12.85
N GLY A 507 28.41 7.85 -12.16
CA GLY A 507 29.75 8.23 -11.73
C GLY A 507 30.72 8.47 -12.90
N LEU A 508 30.68 7.59 -13.90
CA LEU A 508 31.49 7.74 -15.12
C LEU A 508 31.09 9.01 -15.90
N GLU A 509 29.81 9.20 -16.13
CA GLU A 509 29.29 10.39 -16.83
C GLU A 509 29.64 11.68 -16.10
N LEU A 510 29.57 11.70 -14.76
CA LEU A 510 29.99 12.86 -13.96
C LEU A 510 31.50 13.13 -14.13
N ALA A 511 32.33 12.08 -14.13
CA ALA A 511 33.75 12.22 -14.32
C ALA A 511 34.10 12.78 -15.71
N ASP A 512 33.42 12.29 -16.75
CA ASP A 512 33.59 12.77 -18.12
C ASP A 512 33.20 14.24 -18.25
N GLN A 513 32.05 14.66 -17.66
CA GLN A 513 31.61 16.06 -17.66
C GLN A 513 32.61 16.98 -16.92
N VAL A 514 33.16 16.53 -15.80
CA VAL A 514 34.19 17.30 -15.07
C VAL A 514 35.48 17.39 -15.88
N ALA A 515 35.89 16.33 -16.56
CA ALA A 515 37.09 16.34 -17.41
C ALA A 515 36.92 17.27 -18.62
N ASP A 516 35.74 17.23 -19.26
CA ASP A 516 35.44 18.11 -20.40
C ASP A 516 35.38 19.60 -20.02
N ASP A 517 34.86 19.94 -18.83
CA ASP A 517 34.81 21.32 -18.33
C ASP A 517 36.19 21.81 -17.87
N SER A 518 37.02 20.91 -17.38
CA SER A 518 38.38 21.23 -16.90
C SER A 518 39.43 21.19 -18.01
N ALA A 519 39.16 20.63 -19.19
CA ALA A 519 40.04 20.66 -20.32
C ALA A 519 40.24 22.12 -20.81
N PRO A 520 41.48 22.63 -20.90
CA PRO A 520 41.69 23.97 -21.43
C PRO A 520 41.10 24.04 -22.83
N ARG A 521 40.17 24.99 -23.05
CA ARG A 521 39.59 25.25 -24.38
C ARG A 521 40.76 25.49 -25.33
N SER A 522 41.25 24.44 -25.94
CA SER A 522 42.20 24.50 -27.04
C SER A 522 41.55 25.36 -28.13
N GLY A 523 42.11 26.56 -28.33
CA GLY A 523 41.59 27.53 -29.27
C GLY A 523 41.42 26.86 -30.64
N LYS A 524 40.23 26.74 -31.11
CA LYS A 524 39.97 26.56 -32.52
C LYS A 524 40.49 27.81 -33.21
N ASN A 525 41.75 27.75 -33.60
CA ASN A 525 42.38 28.67 -34.54
C ASN A 525 41.57 28.56 -35.86
N THR A 526 40.68 29.50 -36.08
CA THR A 526 40.08 29.71 -37.37
C THR A 526 41.16 30.26 -38.29
N LEU A 527 41.99 29.38 -38.87
CA LEU A 527 42.71 29.68 -40.09
C LEU A 527 41.63 29.80 -41.20
N ARG A 528 41.21 31.03 -41.47
CA ARG A 528 40.64 31.42 -42.73
C ARG A 528 41.75 31.21 -43.76
N ASP A 529 41.64 30.18 -44.58
CA ASP A 529 42.29 30.12 -45.89
C ASP A 529 41.64 31.17 -46.79
N ASN A 530 42.33 32.30 -46.85
CA ASN A 530 42.13 33.36 -47.80
C ASN A 530 43.25 33.21 -48.83
N ASP A 531 43.14 32.27 -49.76
CA ASP A 531 43.93 32.22 -50.97
C ASP A 531 43.00 31.86 -52.15
N SER A 532 42.36 32.88 -52.67
CA SER A 532 41.88 32.88 -54.05
C SER A 532 42.91 33.61 -54.92
N PRO A 533 43.49 32.95 -55.89
CA PRO A 533 44.31 33.66 -56.87
C PRO A 533 43.41 34.47 -57.83
N ALA A 534 43.79 35.72 -58.02
CA ALA A 534 43.20 36.61 -58.97
C ALA A 534 43.38 36.11 -60.42
N PRO A 535 42.42 36.35 -61.34
CA PRO A 535 42.59 36.04 -62.75
C PRO A 535 43.51 37.08 -63.40
N GLY A 536 44.67 36.55 -63.92
CA GLY A 536 45.58 37.32 -64.74
C GLY A 536 44.93 37.76 -66.04
N SER A 537 45.03 39.05 -66.32
CA SER A 537 44.90 39.67 -67.64
C SER A 537 46.16 39.35 -68.47
N GLY A 538 45.96 38.97 -69.70
CA GLY A 538 47.10 38.84 -70.65
C GLY A 538 46.56 38.44 -72.03
N ASP A 539 46.64 39.40 -72.95
CA ASP A 539 46.62 39.38 -74.40
C ASP A 539 46.04 38.21 -75.18
#